data_6dea7c69b837d3dd69e89e7b0e79c7a9
#
_entry.id   6dea7c69b837d3dd69e89e7b0e79c7a9
#
_cell.length_a   1.000
_cell.length_b   1.000
_cell.length_c   1.000
_cell.angle_alpha   90.00
_cell.angle_beta   90.00
_cell.angle_gamma   90.00
#
_symmetry.space_group_name_H-M   'P 1'
#
loop_
_entity.id
_entity.type
_entity.pdbx_description
1 polymer ?
#
loop_
_entity_poly.entity_id
_entity_poly.type
_entity_poly.pdbx_seq_one_letter_code
_entity_poly.pdbx_strand_id
1 'polypeptide(L)'
;MLTQFSLDMREAAQQYRKPISLARNYYAEVALNPQSEEWFAQSIPNGLQNYNWVALMAMPYMENAKNPTKWLNHLIDVTQVTPLAKQKLLYELQAKDWRTNKPIPTKELSSWMRMMRIRGIHNFGYYPDDQFTNTPDMQILKKELSAKAALQ
;
A
#
# COMPACT_ATOMS: atom_id res chain seq x y z
N MET A 1 14.03 -15.01 -9.60
CA MET A 1 13.18 -15.62 -10.65
C MET A 1 11.91 -14.78 -10.92
N LEU A 2 10.98 -14.55 -9.98
CA LEU A 2 9.74 -13.78 -10.23
C LEU A 2 9.97 -12.33 -10.66
N THR A 3 10.96 -11.64 -10.08
CA THR A 3 11.31 -10.27 -10.47
C THR A 3 11.77 -10.23 -11.93
N GLN A 4 12.67 -11.13 -12.34
CA GLN A 4 13.11 -11.19 -13.73
C GLN A 4 11.96 -11.44 -14.69
N PHE A 5 11.09 -12.39 -14.40
CA PHE A 5 9.90 -12.64 -15.22
C PHE A 5 9.02 -11.38 -15.40
N SER A 6 8.80 -10.61 -14.33
CA SER A 6 8.04 -9.36 -14.41
C SER A 6 8.74 -8.30 -15.27
N LEU A 7 10.08 -8.24 -15.22
CA LEU A 7 10.86 -7.32 -16.03
C LEU A 7 10.85 -7.71 -17.50
N ASP A 8 10.93 -9.01 -17.80
CA ASP A 8 10.83 -9.53 -19.17
C ASP A 8 9.46 -9.23 -19.78
N MET A 9 8.38 -9.39 -18.99
CA MET A 9 7.03 -9.00 -19.41
C MET A 9 6.92 -7.50 -19.70
N ARG A 10 7.52 -6.65 -18.85
CA ARG A 10 7.58 -5.20 -19.08
C ARG A 10 8.29 -4.89 -20.39
N GLU A 11 9.45 -5.50 -20.63
CA GLU A 11 10.23 -5.28 -21.83
C GLU A 11 9.44 -5.65 -23.10
N ALA A 12 8.78 -6.81 -23.09
CA ALA A 12 7.90 -7.22 -24.17
C ALA A 12 6.75 -6.22 -24.40
N ALA A 13 6.09 -5.75 -23.34
CA ALA A 13 5.01 -4.78 -23.44
C ALA A 13 5.49 -3.39 -23.90
N GLN A 14 6.71 -3.00 -23.57
CA GLN A 14 7.31 -1.72 -23.98
C GLN A 14 7.59 -1.64 -25.50
N GLN A 15 7.58 -2.75 -26.21
CA GLN A 15 7.67 -2.75 -27.67
C GLN A 15 6.43 -2.09 -28.31
N TYR A 16 5.28 -2.18 -27.63
CA TYR A 16 4.02 -1.65 -28.14
C TYR A 16 3.65 -0.29 -27.52
N ARG A 17 4.06 -0.03 -26.28
CA ARG A 17 3.74 1.20 -25.57
C ARG A 17 4.86 1.61 -24.61
N LYS A 18 5.37 2.83 -24.75
CA LYS A 18 6.38 3.44 -23.85
C LYS A 18 5.88 4.79 -23.32
N PRO A 19 6.21 5.17 -22.09
CA PRO A 19 6.79 4.33 -21.02
C PRO A 19 5.74 3.47 -20.32
N ILE A 20 6.16 2.35 -19.74
CA ILE A 20 5.33 1.50 -18.88
C ILE A 20 5.90 1.53 -17.46
N SER A 21 5.07 1.95 -16.49
CA SER A 21 5.39 1.84 -15.07
C SER A 21 4.86 0.54 -14.51
N LEU A 22 5.68 -0.14 -13.71
CA LEU A 22 5.30 -1.34 -12.98
C LEU A 22 5.09 -1.04 -11.51
N ALA A 23 4.00 -1.54 -10.97
CA ALA A 23 3.77 -1.69 -9.55
C ALA A 23 3.67 -3.18 -9.21
N ARG A 24 4.15 -3.57 -8.03
CA ARG A 24 3.96 -4.92 -7.51
C ARG A 24 3.46 -4.87 -6.08
N ASN A 25 2.44 -5.70 -5.79
CA ASN A 25 1.91 -5.84 -4.44
C ASN A 25 2.80 -6.76 -3.60
N TYR A 26 3.01 -6.37 -2.37
CA TYR A 26 3.78 -7.07 -1.35
C TYR A 26 2.96 -7.25 -0.09
N TYR A 27 3.08 -8.41 0.54
CA TYR A 27 2.52 -8.61 1.86
C TYR A 27 3.27 -7.78 2.90
N ALA A 28 2.55 -7.23 3.89
CA ALA A 28 3.17 -6.51 5.00
C ALA A 28 4.11 -7.40 5.82
N GLU A 29 3.83 -8.69 5.87
CA GLU A 29 4.63 -9.69 6.59
C GLU A 29 6.10 -9.67 6.17
N VAL A 30 6.41 -9.46 4.87
CA VAL A 30 7.82 -9.42 4.42
C VAL A 30 8.58 -8.19 4.91
N ALA A 31 7.87 -7.15 5.34
CA ALA A 31 8.47 -5.98 5.98
C ALA A 31 8.62 -6.16 7.48
N LEU A 32 7.64 -6.81 8.12
CA LEU A 32 7.62 -7.02 9.58
C LEU A 32 8.49 -8.20 10.01
N ASN A 33 8.61 -9.21 9.15
CA ASN A 33 9.40 -10.41 9.38
C ASN A 33 10.20 -10.73 8.10
N PRO A 34 11.44 -10.21 7.98
CA PRO A 34 12.25 -10.41 6.78
C PRO A 34 12.55 -11.89 6.43
N GLN A 35 12.48 -12.81 7.39
CA GLN A 35 12.65 -14.24 7.13
C GLN A 35 11.51 -14.82 6.27
N SER A 36 10.35 -14.17 6.25
CA SER A 36 9.23 -14.58 5.41
C SER A 36 9.42 -14.31 3.91
N GLU A 37 10.48 -13.58 3.53
CA GLU A 37 10.83 -13.32 2.12
C GLU A 37 10.97 -14.62 1.30
N GLU A 38 11.48 -15.70 1.92
CA GLU A 38 11.62 -16.98 1.25
C GLU A 38 10.27 -17.60 0.87
N TRP A 39 9.27 -17.51 1.75
CA TRP A 39 7.97 -18.10 1.54
C TRP A 39 7.12 -17.32 0.54
N PHE A 40 7.19 -16.00 0.62
CA PHE A 40 6.42 -15.12 -0.28
C PHE A 40 7.14 -14.85 -1.61
N ALA A 41 8.41 -15.24 -1.73
CA ALA A 41 9.28 -14.87 -2.85
C ALA A 41 9.22 -13.35 -3.15
N GLN A 42 9.20 -12.56 -2.08
CA GLN A 42 9.11 -11.10 -2.09
C GLN A 42 10.22 -10.53 -1.22
N SER A 43 10.91 -9.51 -1.71
CA SER A 43 11.93 -8.75 -0.97
C SER A 43 11.73 -7.27 -1.22
N ILE A 44 11.45 -6.50 -0.17
CA ILE A 44 11.22 -5.05 -0.27
C ILE A 44 12.42 -4.34 -0.92
N PRO A 45 13.68 -4.58 -0.50
CA PRO A 45 14.83 -3.97 -1.15
C PRO A 45 14.92 -4.28 -2.65
N ASN A 46 14.70 -5.54 -3.03
CA ASN A 46 14.71 -5.96 -4.44
C ASN A 46 13.57 -5.29 -5.21
N GLY A 47 12.38 -5.22 -4.62
CA GLY A 47 11.22 -4.55 -5.24
C GLY A 47 11.48 -3.08 -5.50
N LEU A 48 12.00 -2.35 -4.52
CA LEU A 48 12.31 -0.93 -4.64
C LEU A 48 13.36 -0.62 -5.72
N GLN A 49 14.31 -1.53 -5.95
CA GLN A 49 15.30 -1.38 -7.02
C GLN A 49 14.71 -1.61 -8.42
N ASN A 50 13.79 -2.55 -8.57
CA ASN A 50 13.37 -3.08 -9.86
C ASN A 50 12.01 -2.55 -10.36
N TYR A 51 11.13 -2.10 -9.46
CA TYR A 51 9.80 -1.59 -9.82
C TYR A 51 9.73 -0.07 -9.66
N ASN A 52 8.78 0.55 -10.36
CA ASN A 52 8.46 1.96 -10.18
C ASN A 52 7.77 2.17 -8.82
N TRP A 53 6.90 1.23 -8.44
CA TRP A 53 6.17 1.24 -7.18
C TRP A 53 6.16 -0.13 -6.52
N VAL A 54 6.26 -0.13 -5.22
CA VAL A 54 6.01 -1.30 -4.36
C VAL A 54 4.77 -0.98 -3.55
N ALA A 55 3.65 -1.63 -3.90
CA ALA A 55 2.39 -1.48 -3.18
C ALA A 55 2.39 -2.47 -2.00
N LEU A 56 2.45 -1.93 -0.78
CA LEU A 56 2.50 -2.71 0.44
C LEU A 56 1.09 -2.84 1.00
N MET A 57 0.61 -4.07 1.15
CA MET A 57 -0.73 -4.38 1.68
C MET A 57 -0.79 -4.02 3.17
N ALA A 58 -1.11 -2.76 3.46
CA ALA A 58 -1.22 -2.21 4.81
C ALA A 58 -2.61 -2.50 5.39
N MET A 59 -2.88 -3.78 5.66
CA MET A 59 -4.20 -4.34 5.93
C MET A 59 -4.29 -4.95 7.34
N PRO A 60 -4.38 -4.13 8.40
CA PRO A 60 -4.24 -4.58 9.79
C PRO A 60 -5.26 -5.63 10.23
N TYR A 61 -6.49 -5.59 9.70
CA TYR A 61 -7.50 -6.59 10.04
C TYR A 61 -7.22 -7.95 9.36
N MET A 62 -6.68 -7.93 8.16
CA MET A 62 -6.23 -9.15 7.49
C MET A 62 -5.10 -9.84 8.28
N GLU A 63 -4.23 -9.04 8.89
CA GLU A 63 -3.12 -9.51 9.73
C GLU A 63 -3.53 -9.76 11.20
N ASN A 64 -4.83 -9.77 11.52
CA ASN A 64 -5.34 -9.98 12.87
C ASN A 64 -4.76 -9.02 13.92
N ALA A 65 -4.42 -7.80 13.54
CA ALA A 65 -3.85 -6.82 14.45
C ALA A 65 -4.84 -6.45 15.56
N LYS A 66 -4.44 -6.63 16.82
CA LYS A 66 -5.26 -6.24 18.00
C LYS A 66 -5.52 -4.75 18.07
N ASN A 67 -4.58 -3.96 17.57
CA ASN A 67 -4.70 -2.51 17.47
C ASN A 67 -4.26 -2.08 16.05
N PRO A 68 -5.21 -1.86 15.13
CA PRO A 68 -4.93 -1.51 13.74
C PRO A 68 -4.03 -0.29 13.58
N THR A 69 -4.31 0.78 14.30
CA THR A 69 -3.52 2.03 14.20
C THR A 69 -2.08 1.84 14.70
N LYS A 70 -1.88 1.12 15.80
CA LYS A 70 -0.54 0.83 16.32
C LYS A 70 0.25 -0.06 15.34
N TRP A 71 -0.42 -1.04 14.74
CA TRP A 71 0.17 -1.93 13.75
C TRP A 71 0.61 -1.16 12.50
N LEU A 72 -0.26 -0.27 11.98
CA LEU A 72 0.08 0.59 10.83
C LEU A 72 1.27 1.51 11.14
N ASN A 73 1.31 2.12 12.33
CA ASN A 73 2.45 2.93 12.74
C ASN A 73 3.75 2.12 12.75
N HIS A 74 3.72 0.91 13.31
CA HIS A 74 4.88 0.02 13.32
C HIS A 74 5.32 -0.36 11.90
N LEU A 75 4.37 -0.71 11.01
CA LEU A 75 4.68 -0.99 9.60
C LEU A 75 5.39 0.19 8.93
N ILE A 76 4.91 1.42 9.17
CA ILE A 76 5.54 2.63 8.65
C ILE A 76 6.96 2.81 9.22
N ASP A 77 7.15 2.59 10.53
CA ASP A 77 8.45 2.75 11.19
C ASP A 77 9.51 1.83 10.55
N VAL A 78 9.16 0.58 10.29
CA VAL A 78 10.11 -0.40 9.72
C VAL A 78 10.33 -0.24 8.22
N THR A 79 9.41 0.41 7.49
CA THR A 79 9.49 0.51 6.03
C THR A 79 10.02 1.86 5.53
N GLN A 80 9.83 2.96 6.24
CA GLN A 80 10.23 4.31 5.82
C GLN A 80 11.69 4.65 6.16
N VAL A 81 12.57 3.64 6.09
CA VAL A 81 13.96 3.75 6.56
C VAL A 81 14.95 4.27 5.50
N THR A 82 14.57 4.29 4.23
CA THR A 82 15.44 4.73 3.14
C THR A 82 14.77 5.82 2.29
N PRO A 83 15.55 6.71 1.62
CA PRO A 83 15.00 7.67 0.67
C PRO A 83 14.20 7.00 -0.45
N LEU A 84 14.66 5.85 -0.94
CA LEU A 84 14.00 5.10 -2.01
C LEU A 84 12.66 4.53 -1.55
N ALA A 85 12.55 4.05 -0.31
CA ALA A 85 11.30 3.62 0.28
C ALA A 85 10.30 4.78 0.38
N LYS A 86 10.74 5.95 0.84
CA LYS A 86 9.91 7.16 0.92
C LYS A 86 9.34 7.59 -0.42
N GLN A 87 10.05 7.32 -1.52
CA GLN A 87 9.64 7.70 -2.87
C GLN A 87 8.73 6.65 -3.52
N LYS A 88 9.01 5.36 -3.32
CA LYS A 88 8.41 4.28 -4.11
C LYS A 88 7.44 3.37 -3.36
N LEU A 89 7.41 3.41 -2.03
CA LEU A 89 6.39 2.66 -1.30
C LEU A 89 5.03 3.33 -1.41
N LEU A 90 4.03 2.52 -1.73
CA LEU A 90 2.62 2.87 -1.70
C LEU A 90 1.94 1.98 -0.67
N TYR A 91 1.21 2.55 0.27
CA TYR A 91 0.47 1.79 1.28
C TYR A 91 -0.96 1.56 0.81
N GLU A 92 -1.32 0.31 0.63
CA GLU A 92 -2.66 -0.12 0.23
C GLU A 92 -3.48 -0.48 1.47
N LEU A 93 -4.33 0.46 1.89
CA LEU A 93 -5.20 0.28 3.05
C LEU A 93 -6.40 -0.59 2.70
N GLN A 94 -6.86 -1.40 3.65
CA GLN A 94 -8.10 -2.14 3.47
C GLN A 94 -9.33 -1.27 3.78
N ALA A 95 -10.32 -1.29 2.89
CA ALA A 95 -11.63 -0.70 3.11
C ALA A 95 -12.68 -1.74 3.53
N LYS A 96 -12.28 -3.01 3.61
CA LYS A 96 -13.13 -4.14 3.99
C LYS A 96 -12.37 -5.12 4.89
N ASP A 97 -13.02 -5.58 5.94
CA ASP A 97 -12.53 -6.71 6.73
C ASP A 97 -13.03 -8.02 6.10
N TRP A 98 -12.15 -8.72 5.40
CA TRP A 98 -12.49 -9.98 4.71
C TRP A 98 -12.83 -11.14 5.65
N ARG A 99 -12.43 -11.08 6.93
CA ARG A 99 -12.76 -12.10 7.94
C ARG A 99 -14.25 -12.05 8.29
N THR A 100 -14.82 -10.85 8.33
CA THR A 100 -16.22 -10.60 8.69
C THR A 100 -17.08 -10.25 7.49
N ASN A 101 -16.45 -10.02 6.34
CA ASN A 101 -17.07 -9.53 5.11
C ASN A 101 -17.75 -8.16 5.25
N LYS A 102 -17.35 -7.36 6.25
CA LYS A 102 -17.93 -6.04 6.55
C LYS A 102 -17.02 -4.91 6.08
N PRO A 103 -17.58 -3.77 5.63
CA PRO A 103 -16.78 -2.59 5.34
C PRO A 103 -16.11 -2.06 6.61
N ILE A 104 -14.90 -1.54 6.47
CA ILE A 104 -14.26 -0.74 7.51
C ILE A 104 -15.00 0.59 7.61
N PRO A 105 -15.31 1.07 8.82
CA PRO A 105 -15.95 2.38 8.98
C PRO A 105 -15.12 3.48 8.28
N THR A 106 -15.75 4.26 7.40
CA THR A 106 -15.03 5.27 6.60
C THR A 106 -14.26 6.27 7.47
N LYS A 107 -14.77 6.60 8.65
CA LYS A 107 -14.06 7.47 9.61
C LYS A 107 -12.76 6.86 10.10
N GLU A 108 -12.71 5.55 10.30
CA GLU A 108 -11.49 4.83 10.69
C GLU A 108 -10.47 4.86 9.56
N LEU A 109 -10.88 4.50 8.34
CA LEU A 109 -10.04 4.57 7.14
C LEU A 109 -9.49 6.00 6.93
N SER A 110 -10.35 7.03 7.05
CA SER A 110 -9.94 8.43 6.98
C SER A 110 -8.91 8.79 8.07
N SER A 111 -9.07 8.26 9.29
CA SER A 111 -8.12 8.51 10.38
C SER A 111 -6.73 7.90 10.08
N TRP A 112 -6.67 6.73 9.46
CA TRP A 112 -5.40 6.10 9.02
C TRP A 112 -4.73 6.93 7.91
N MET A 113 -5.48 7.37 6.91
CA MET A 113 -4.96 8.24 5.85
C MET A 113 -4.40 9.55 6.41
N ARG A 114 -5.12 10.18 7.34
CA ARG A 114 -4.66 11.38 8.03
C ARG A 114 -3.38 11.13 8.84
N MET A 115 -3.31 10.06 9.58
CA MET A 115 -2.12 9.64 10.32
C MET A 115 -0.92 9.48 9.37
N MET A 116 -1.11 8.82 8.22
CA MET A 116 -0.05 8.67 7.22
C MET A 116 0.44 10.02 6.69
N ARG A 117 -0.46 10.94 6.36
CA ARG A 117 -0.09 12.29 5.90
C ARG A 117 0.69 13.08 6.96
N ILE A 118 0.25 13.05 8.21
CA ILE A 118 0.97 13.70 9.33
C ILE A 118 2.39 13.15 9.44
N ARG A 119 2.61 11.89 9.09
CA ARG A 119 3.93 11.26 9.04
C ARG A 119 4.70 11.50 7.73
N GLY A 120 4.20 12.36 6.85
CA GLY A 120 4.84 12.70 5.57
C GLY A 120 4.69 11.63 4.50
N ILE A 121 3.74 10.70 4.65
CA ILE A 121 3.45 9.68 3.65
C ILE A 121 2.33 10.19 2.75
N HIS A 122 2.62 10.28 1.46
CA HIS A 122 1.69 10.79 0.44
C HIS A 122 1.26 9.69 -0.55
N ASN A 123 1.98 8.58 -0.58
CA ASN A 123 1.70 7.45 -1.47
C ASN A 123 0.88 6.41 -0.72
N PHE A 124 -0.43 6.53 -0.74
CA PHE A 124 -1.36 5.56 -0.19
C PHE A 124 -2.65 5.51 -1.00
N GLY A 125 -3.32 4.40 -0.93
CA GLY A 125 -4.62 4.16 -1.51
C GLY A 125 -5.42 3.21 -0.63
N TYR A 126 -6.57 2.76 -1.12
CA TYR A 126 -7.40 1.79 -0.41
C TYR A 126 -8.07 0.82 -1.38
N TYR A 127 -8.46 -0.34 -0.88
CA TYR A 127 -9.18 -1.37 -1.62
C TYR A 127 -10.06 -2.20 -0.66
N PRO A 128 -11.25 -2.64 -1.09
CA PRO A 128 -11.94 -2.30 -2.33
C PRO A 128 -12.67 -0.95 -2.26
N ASP A 129 -13.10 -0.48 -3.43
CA ASP A 129 -14.02 0.65 -3.58
C ASP A 129 -15.33 0.15 -4.20
N ASP A 130 -16.46 0.53 -3.62
CA ASP A 130 -17.78 0.25 -4.17
C ASP A 130 -18.52 1.56 -4.46
N GLN A 131 -18.43 1.99 -5.70
CA GLN A 131 -19.04 3.22 -6.18
C GLN A 131 -20.58 3.18 -6.16
N PHE A 132 -21.19 1.98 -6.26
CA PHE A 132 -22.64 1.83 -6.27
C PHE A 132 -23.26 2.08 -4.90
N THR A 133 -22.60 1.65 -3.85
CA THR A 133 -23.05 1.84 -2.46
C THR A 133 -22.37 3.02 -1.78
N ASN A 134 -21.44 3.73 -2.47
CA ASN A 134 -20.60 4.77 -1.89
C ASN A 134 -19.85 4.26 -0.63
N THR A 135 -19.23 3.09 -0.74
CA THR A 135 -18.53 2.44 0.37
C THR A 135 -17.07 2.18 -0.01
N PRO A 136 -16.10 2.85 0.66
CA PRO A 136 -16.25 3.87 1.71
C PRO A 136 -16.85 5.20 1.21
N ASP A 137 -17.41 6.00 2.12
CA ASP A 137 -18.04 7.29 1.77
C ASP A 137 -17.01 8.29 1.23
N MET A 138 -17.12 8.59 -0.06
CA MET A 138 -16.19 9.47 -0.78
C MET A 138 -16.24 10.92 -0.30
N GLN A 139 -17.33 11.41 0.27
CA GLN A 139 -17.37 12.77 0.83
C GLN A 139 -16.45 12.90 2.05
N ILE A 140 -16.36 11.82 2.85
CA ILE A 140 -15.46 11.76 4.00
C ILE A 140 -14.00 11.62 3.53
N LEU A 141 -13.73 10.72 2.57
CA LEU A 141 -12.37 10.45 2.11
C LEU A 141 -11.78 11.56 1.23
N LYS A 142 -12.60 12.33 0.54
CA LYS A 142 -12.15 13.41 -0.37
C LYS A 142 -11.15 14.36 0.27
N LYS A 143 -11.30 14.66 1.56
CA LYS A 143 -10.38 15.53 2.32
C LYS A 143 -8.98 14.92 2.42
N GLU A 144 -8.89 13.60 2.56
CA GLU A 144 -7.63 12.89 2.74
C GLU A 144 -6.95 12.54 1.41
N LEU A 145 -7.72 12.45 0.33
CA LEU A 145 -7.24 12.10 -1.00
C LEU A 145 -6.88 13.33 -1.87
N SER A 146 -7.31 14.53 -1.47
CA SER A 146 -7.08 15.73 -2.30
C SER A 146 -5.62 16.20 -2.24
N ALA A 147 -5.06 16.59 -3.40
CA ALA A 147 -3.72 17.15 -3.49
C ALA A 147 -3.51 18.43 -2.64
N LYS A 148 -4.59 19.20 -2.39
CA LYS A 148 -4.56 20.37 -1.49
C LYS A 148 -4.34 20.00 -0.02
N ALA A 149 -4.68 18.79 0.38
CA ALA A 149 -4.47 18.31 1.74
C ALA A 149 -2.99 17.96 2.03
N ALA A 150 -2.16 17.81 1.00
CA ALA A 150 -0.74 17.55 1.14
C ALA A 150 0.09 18.82 1.41
N LEU A 151 -0.52 20.01 1.35
CA LEU A 151 0.14 21.32 1.48
C LEU A 151 -0.23 22.06 2.78
N GLN A 152 -0.99 21.45 3.67
CA GLN A 152 -1.35 21.93 5.01
C GLN A 152 -0.73 21.04 6.10
#